data_a70ad2589fef282b39e3e45c483509e0
#
_entry.id   a70ad2589fef282b39e3e45c483509e0
#
_cell.length_a   1.000
_cell.length_b   1.000
_cell.length_c   1.000
_cell.angle_alpha   90.00
_cell.angle_beta   90.00
_cell.angle_gamma   90.00
#
_symmetry.space_group_name_H-M   'P 1'
#
loop_
_entity.id
_entity.type
_entity.pdbx_description
1 polymer ?
#
loop_
_entity_poly.entity_id
_entity_poly.type
_entity_poly.pdbx_seq_one_letter_code
_entity_poly.pdbx_strand_id
1 'polypeptide(L)'
;MKYNLICKKCGAVINNFAEWFENDQLCPQCGSNHVEVKYDADYTKLPELYKGKPESFWHYFDFLPLEDKKNIVSFGEGAIPVEHWDFLDRFAKEKYGIDCKAYVYRNDLNGGTNTFKDVAASLAASLFKEN
;
A
#
# COMPACT_ATOMS: atom_id res chain seq x y z
N MET A 1 7.10 -15.94 10.80
CA MET A 1 7.37 -14.75 9.95
C MET A 1 6.13 -14.46 9.14
N LYS A 2 5.76 -13.21 9.02
CA LYS A 2 4.55 -12.74 8.35
C LYS A 2 4.69 -12.70 6.82
N TYR A 3 5.91 -12.57 6.34
CA TYR A 3 6.25 -12.53 4.93
C TYR A 3 7.69 -13.03 4.69
N ASN A 4 8.00 -13.29 3.43
CA ASN A 4 9.36 -13.45 2.93
C ASN A 4 9.50 -12.75 1.57
N LEU A 5 10.73 -12.61 1.10
CA LEU A 5 11.04 -12.05 -0.23
C LEU A 5 11.46 -13.18 -1.15
N ILE A 6 10.98 -13.15 -2.38
CA ILE A 6 11.33 -14.11 -3.43
C ILE A 6 12.07 -13.38 -4.54
N CYS A 7 13.30 -13.79 -4.81
CA CYS A 7 14.03 -13.24 -5.96
C CYS A 7 13.36 -13.61 -7.27
N LYS A 8 12.96 -12.62 -8.06
CA LYS A 8 12.28 -12.85 -9.34
C LYS A 8 13.17 -13.47 -10.41
N LYS A 9 14.51 -13.39 -10.26
CA LYS A 9 15.46 -13.92 -11.25
C LYS A 9 15.77 -15.40 -11.02
N CYS A 10 16.01 -15.82 -9.77
CA CYS A 10 16.49 -17.18 -9.46
C CYS A 10 15.58 -17.98 -8.51
N GLY A 11 14.51 -17.38 -7.97
CA GLY A 11 13.60 -18.03 -7.04
C GLY A 11 14.12 -18.16 -5.60
N ALA A 12 15.31 -17.63 -5.30
CA ALA A 12 15.85 -17.68 -3.93
C ALA A 12 14.93 -17.00 -2.95
N VAL A 13 14.75 -17.61 -1.78
CA VAL A 13 14.00 -17.06 -0.65
C VAL A 13 14.93 -16.25 0.23
N ILE A 14 14.54 -15.03 0.56
CA ILE A 14 15.20 -14.14 1.51
C ILE A 14 14.20 -13.93 2.66
N ASN A 15 14.61 -14.12 3.90
CA ASN A 15 13.66 -14.23 5.01
C ASN A 15 12.85 -12.95 5.27
N ASN A 16 13.49 -11.78 5.18
CA ASN A 16 12.86 -10.50 5.47
C ASN A 16 13.64 -9.32 4.87
N PHE A 17 13.19 -8.11 5.12
CA PHE A 17 13.89 -6.90 4.67
C PHE A 17 15.18 -6.63 5.44
N ALA A 18 15.36 -7.09 6.69
CA ALA A 18 16.64 -6.98 7.40
C ALA A 18 17.75 -7.71 6.62
N GLU A 19 17.53 -8.98 6.30
CA GLU A 19 18.48 -9.77 5.48
C GLU A 19 18.70 -9.12 4.11
N TRP A 20 17.66 -8.57 3.50
CA TRP A 20 17.75 -7.86 2.22
C TRP A 20 18.66 -6.62 2.30
N PHE A 21 18.54 -5.81 3.35
CA PHE A 21 19.36 -4.63 3.57
C PHE A 21 20.80 -5.01 3.94
N GLU A 22 21.02 -6.05 4.75
CA GLU A 22 22.35 -6.59 5.06
C GLU A 22 23.12 -7.06 3.84
N ASN A 23 22.41 -7.48 2.79
CA ASN A 23 23.00 -7.89 1.50
C ASN A 23 22.95 -6.77 0.43
N ASP A 24 23.06 -5.48 0.84
CA ASP A 24 23.09 -4.32 -0.06
C ASP A 24 21.92 -4.28 -1.06
N GLN A 25 20.76 -4.79 -0.65
CA GLN A 25 19.56 -4.90 -1.48
C GLN A 25 19.76 -5.75 -2.74
N LEU A 26 20.61 -6.77 -2.65
CA LEU A 26 20.90 -7.73 -3.70
C LEU A 26 20.56 -9.16 -3.24
N CYS A 27 20.10 -9.97 -4.16
CA CYS A 27 19.90 -11.39 -3.92
C CYS A 27 21.25 -12.08 -3.63
N PRO A 28 21.41 -12.75 -2.48
CA PRO A 28 22.67 -13.38 -2.12
C PRO A 28 23.08 -14.51 -3.08
N GLN A 29 22.14 -15.07 -3.83
CA GLN A 29 22.42 -16.17 -4.77
C GLN A 29 22.79 -15.69 -6.19
N CYS A 30 22.18 -14.60 -6.69
CA CYS A 30 22.37 -14.21 -8.10
C CYS A 30 22.65 -12.71 -8.33
N GLY A 31 22.74 -11.91 -7.26
CA GLY A 31 23.02 -10.47 -7.33
C GLY A 31 21.90 -9.62 -7.95
N SER A 32 20.70 -10.17 -8.14
CA SER A 32 19.55 -9.38 -8.64
C SER A 32 18.95 -8.53 -7.54
N ASN A 33 18.52 -7.32 -7.87
CA ASN A 33 17.78 -6.44 -6.96
C ASN A 33 16.24 -6.53 -7.11
N HIS A 34 15.75 -7.48 -7.89
CA HIS A 34 14.31 -7.65 -8.12
C HIS A 34 13.75 -8.73 -7.21
N VAL A 35 12.98 -8.31 -6.20
CA VAL A 35 12.30 -9.20 -5.28
C VAL A 35 10.79 -8.93 -5.27
N GLU A 36 10.04 -9.95 -4.89
CA GLU A 36 8.61 -9.90 -4.64
C GLU A 36 8.35 -10.28 -3.19
N VAL A 37 7.48 -9.56 -2.51
CA VAL A 37 7.02 -9.91 -1.17
C VAL A 37 5.96 -11.00 -1.27
N LYS A 38 6.17 -12.10 -0.55
CA LYS A 38 5.18 -13.17 -0.40
C LYS A 38 4.69 -13.18 1.05
N TYR A 39 3.40 -12.94 1.23
CA TYR A 39 2.76 -12.90 2.55
C TYR A 39 2.28 -14.27 2.98
N ASP A 40 2.48 -14.60 4.26
CA ASP A 40 1.83 -15.70 4.96
C ASP A 40 0.55 -15.16 5.64
N ALA A 41 -0.39 -14.71 4.84
CA ALA A 41 -1.62 -14.06 5.30
C ALA A 41 -2.85 -14.90 4.96
N ASP A 42 -3.84 -14.86 5.83
CA ASP A 42 -5.15 -15.46 5.59
C ASP A 42 -6.00 -14.57 4.68
N TYR A 43 -5.93 -14.82 3.38
CA TYR A 43 -6.66 -14.06 2.37
C TYR A 43 -8.20 -14.18 2.49
N THR A 44 -8.72 -15.13 3.27
CA THR A 44 -10.17 -15.24 3.52
C THR A 44 -10.71 -14.08 4.35
N LYS A 45 -9.84 -13.34 5.05
CA LYS A 45 -10.19 -12.15 5.83
C LYS A 45 -10.33 -10.88 5.00
N LEU A 46 -9.84 -10.84 3.76
CA LEU A 46 -9.91 -9.65 2.90
C LEU A 46 -11.33 -9.08 2.75
N PRO A 47 -12.40 -9.88 2.52
CA PRO A 47 -13.76 -9.34 2.39
C PRO A 47 -14.23 -8.57 3.63
N GLU A 48 -13.79 -8.98 4.83
CA GLU A 48 -14.15 -8.29 6.09
C GLU A 48 -13.40 -6.97 6.22
N LEU A 49 -12.12 -6.92 5.81
CA LEU A 49 -11.32 -5.69 5.82
C LEU A 49 -11.90 -4.59 4.91
N TYR A 50 -12.57 -4.97 3.82
CA TYR A 50 -13.21 -4.01 2.90
C TYR A 50 -14.55 -3.46 3.39
N LYS A 51 -15.17 -4.06 4.42
CA LYS A 51 -16.48 -3.59 4.93
C LYS A 51 -16.41 -2.34 5.77
N GLY A 52 -15.25 -2.01 6.31
CA GLY A 52 -15.04 -0.84 7.18
C GLY A 52 -14.55 0.39 6.41
N LYS A 53 -14.55 1.54 7.12
CA LYS A 53 -13.81 2.71 6.68
C LYS A 53 -12.41 2.64 7.33
N PRO A 54 -11.34 2.46 6.55
CA PRO A 54 -10.00 2.44 7.12
C PRO A 54 -9.63 3.82 7.68
N GLU A 55 -8.98 3.86 8.84
CA GLU A 55 -8.40 5.09 9.41
C GLU A 55 -7.08 5.48 8.74
N SER A 56 -6.40 4.49 8.17
CA SER A 56 -5.19 4.65 7.37
C SER A 56 -4.98 3.40 6.51
N PHE A 57 -3.98 3.42 5.64
CA PHE A 57 -3.62 2.24 4.87
C PHE A 57 -3.09 1.09 5.76
N TRP A 58 -2.64 1.38 6.98
CA TRP A 58 -2.21 0.40 7.98
C TRP A 58 -3.34 -0.50 8.49
N HIS A 59 -4.59 -0.20 8.15
CA HIS A 59 -5.71 -1.11 8.28
C HIS A 59 -5.43 -2.49 7.65
N TYR A 60 -4.63 -2.51 6.60
CA TYR A 60 -4.22 -3.73 5.89
C TYR A 60 -2.88 -4.30 6.39
N PHE A 61 -2.53 -4.05 7.64
CA PHE A 61 -1.24 -4.40 8.24
C PHE A 61 -0.82 -5.86 7.97
N ASP A 62 -1.75 -6.83 8.00
CA ASP A 62 -1.44 -8.24 7.78
C ASP A 62 -0.96 -8.55 6.34
N PHE A 63 -1.20 -7.62 5.41
CA PHE A 63 -0.80 -7.68 4.00
C PHE A 63 0.31 -6.68 3.66
N LEU A 64 1.01 -6.17 4.68
CA LEU A 64 2.12 -5.23 4.52
C LEU A 64 3.40 -5.84 5.09
N PRO A 65 4.58 -5.56 4.50
CA PRO A 65 5.83 -6.22 4.87
C PRO A 65 6.49 -5.58 6.10
N LEU A 66 5.75 -5.43 7.18
CA LEU A 66 6.22 -4.94 8.48
C LEU A 66 5.85 -5.96 9.56
N GLU A 67 6.80 -6.36 10.40
CA GLU A 67 6.60 -7.40 11.41
C GLU A 67 5.92 -6.86 12.67
N ASP A 68 6.32 -5.68 13.14
CA ASP A 68 5.87 -5.12 14.41
C ASP A 68 5.17 -3.76 14.22
N LYS A 69 3.91 -3.68 14.66
CA LYS A 69 3.10 -2.44 14.62
C LYS A 69 3.73 -1.25 15.33
N LYS A 70 4.62 -1.48 16.34
CA LYS A 70 5.32 -0.38 17.02
C LYS A 70 6.24 0.43 16.10
N ASN A 71 6.63 -0.16 14.97
CA ASN A 71 7.49 0.46 13.98
C ASN A 71 6.72 1.30 12.95
N ILE A 72 5.39 1.29 12.99
CA ILE A 72 4.57 2.12 12.10
C ILE A 72 4.94 3.61 12.26
N VAL A 73 5.17 4.24 11.12
CA VAL A 73 5.30 5.69 10.95
C VAL A 73 4.17 6.13 10.04
N SER A 74 3.17 6.86 10.57
CA SER A 74 1.96 7.22 9.85
C SER A 74 1.45 8.60 10.24
N PHE A 75 0.86 9.30 9.28
CA PHE A 75 0.11 10.54 9.44
C PHE A 75 -1.38 10.36 9.10
N GLY A 76 -1.88 9.12 9.10
CA GLY A 76 -3.26 8.79 8.72
C GLY A 76 -3.47 8.68 7.19
N GLU A 77 -2.39 8.52 6.42
CA GLU A 77 -2.43 8.37 4.97
C GLU A 77 -3.17 7.09 4.53
N GLY A 78 -3.81 7.17 3.36
CA GLY A 78 -4.53 6.05 2.74
C GLY A 78 -6.00 5.92 3.13
N ALA A 79 -6.50 6.73 4.07
CA ALA A 79 -7.93 6.85 4.38
C ALA A 79 -8.60 7.90 3.48
N ILE A 80 -8.45 7.76 2.17
CA ILE A 80 -8.84 8.77 1.18
C ILE A 80 -10.31 8.59 0.81
N PRO A 81 -11.17 9.61 0.99
CA PRO A 81 -12.58 9.51 0.63
C PRO A 81 -12.80 9.49 -0.87
N VAL A 82 -13.84 8.76 -1.28
CA VAL A 82 -14.39 8.81 -2.64
C VAL A 82 -15.73 9.51 -2.55
N GLU A 83 -15.87 10.61 -3.29
CA GLU A 83 -17.05 11.45 -3.30
C GLU A 83 -17.76 11.40 -4.66
N HIS A 84 -19.10 11.35 -4.65
CA HIS A 84 -19.88 11.56 -5.87
C HIS A 84 -20.03 13.06 -6.14
N TRP A 85 -19.57 13.51 -7.30
CA TRP A 85 -19.68 14.90 -7.71
C TRP A 85 -20.76 15.07 -8.78
N ASP A 86 -21.99 15.29 -8.35
CA ASP A 86 -23.17 15.44 -9.19
C ASP A 86 -23.11 16.59 -10.19
N PHE A 87 -22.32 17.63 -9.91
CA PHE A 87 -22.10 18.70 -10.87
C PHE A 87 -21.36 18.24 -12.12
N LEU A 88 -20.47 17.26 -12.01
CA LEU A 88 -19.80 16.62 -13.16
C LEU A 88 -20.78 15.79 -13.97
N ASP A 89 -21.72 15.10 -13.33
CA ASP A 89 -22.80 14.37 -14.00
C ASP A 89 -23.63 15.33 -14.87
N ARG A 90 -24.06 16.45 -14.27
CA ARG A 90 -24.83 17.49 -14.99
C ARG A 90 -24.01 18.09 -16.14
N PHE A 91 -22.77 18.43 -15.91
CA PHE A 91 -21.88 18.97 -16.93
C PHE A 91 -21.70 18.01 -18.13
N ALA A 92 -21.48 16.73 -17.87
CA ALA A 92 -21.36 15.72 -18.90
C ALA A 92 -22.64 15.57 -19.72
N LYS A 93 -23.80 15.60 -19.05
CA LYS A 93 -25.12 15.52 -19.71
C LYS A 93 -25.37 16.73 -20.58
N GLU A 94 -25.19 17.95 -20.05
CA GLU A 94 -25.49 19.20 -20.74
C GLU A 94 -24.57 19.45 -21.93
N LYS A 95 -23.28 19.20 -21.75
CA LYS A 95 -22.27 19.52 -22.77
C LYS A 95 -22.09 18.43 -23.83
N TYR A 96 -22.20 17.16 -23.42
CA TYR A 96 -21.87 16.01 -24.28
C TYR A 96 -23.01 15.03 -24.48
N GLY A 97 -24.15 15.20 -23.81
CA GLY A 97 -25.29 14.28 -23.86
C GLY A 97 -25.02 12.94 -23.15
N ILE A 98 -23.98 12.84 -22.32
CA ILE A 98 -23.55 11.62 -21.66
C ILE A 98 -24.21 11.49 -20.29
N ASP A 99 -24.91 10.37 -20.07
CA ASP A 99 -25.40 9.98 -18.74
C ASP A 99 -24.32 9.18 -18.02
N CYS A 100 -23.77 9.73 -16.92
CA CYS A 100 -22.74 9.08 -16.12
C CYS A 100 -22.89 9.43 -14.64
N LYS A 101 -22.14 8.73 -13.79
CA LYS A 101 -21.91 9.09 -12.39
C LYS A 101 -20.42 9.28 -12.16
N ALA A 102 -20.02 10.50 -11.81
CA ALA A 102 -18.63 10.85 -11.60
C ALA A 102 -18.26 10.70 -10.11
N TYR A 103 -17.33 9.81 -9.83
CA TYR A 103 -16.76 9.63 -8.51
C TYR A 103 -15.35 10.19 -8.48
N VAL A 104 -15.04 11.00 -7.47
CA VAL A 104 -13.73 11.64 -7.32
C VAL A 104 -13.03 11.06 -6.09
N TYR A 105 -11.85 10.52 -6.34
CA TYR A 105 -10.93 10.08 -5.29
C TYR A 105 -10.17 11.31 -4.76
N ARG A 106 -10.50 11.74 -3.53
CA ARG A 106 -10.05 13.01 -2.92
C ARG A 106 -8.63 12.90 -2.38
N ASN A 107 -7.68 12.69 -3.27
CA ASN A 107 -6.27 12.56 -2.90
C ASN A 107 -5.70 13.81 -2.22
N ASP A 108 -6.30 14.97 -2.45
CA ASP A 108 -6.04 16.24 -1.76
C ASP A 108 -6.39 16.22 -0.25
N LEU A 109 -7.14 15.20 0.20
CA LEU A 109 -7.49 14.97 1.60
C LEU A 109 -6.68 13.84 2.25
N ASN A 110 -5.65 13.32 1.56
CA ASN A 110 -4.79 12.30 2.13
C ASN A 110 -3.99 12.85 3.32
N GLY A 111 -3.77 12.04 4.35
CA GLY A 111 -2.93 12.39 5.49
C GLY A 111 -1.47 12.64 5.06
N GLY A 112 -0.75 13.50 5.80
CA GLY A 112 0.61 13.85 5.49
C GLY A 112 0.73 15.10 4.59
N THR A 113 1.28 14.95 3.38
CA THR A 113 1.49 16.05 2.42
C THR A 113 0.37 16.17 1.39
N ASN A 114 -0.75 15.52 1.61
CA ASN A 114 -1.93 15.52 0.75
C ASN A 114 -1.68 14.93 -0.64
N THR A 115 -0.83 13.89 -0.71
CA THR A 115 -0.57 13.15 -1.93
C THR A 115 -0.61 11.62 -1.71
N PHE A 116 -0.89 10.85 -2.76
CA PHE A 116 -0.86 9.38 -2.69
C PHE A 116 0.54 8.82 -2.36
N LYS A 117 1.60 9.60 -2.58
CA LYS A 117 2.99 9.23 -2.30
C LYS A 117 3.24 9.04 -0.80
N ASP A 118 2.45 9.66 0.06
CA ASP A 118 2.56 9.52 1.51
C ASP A 118 2.34 8.06 1.96
N VAL A 119 1.52 7.30 1.25
CA VAL A 119 1.30 5.86 1.52
C VAL A 119 2.60 5.07 1.34
N ALA A 120 3.31 5.29 0.23
CA ALA A 120 4.59 4.63 -0.01
C ALA A 120 5.69 5.12 0.94
N ALA A 121 5.70 6.43 1.25
CA ALA A 121 6.65 7.01 2.19
C ALA A 121 6.47 6.49 3.61
N SER A 122 5.24 6.34 4.07
CA SER A 122 4.90 5.75 5.37
C SER A 122 5.42 4.30 5.48
N LEU A 123 5.19 3.49 4.45
CA LEU A 123 5.70 2.12 4.42
C LEU A 123 7.24 2.09 4.46
N ALA A 124 7.89 2.89 3.61
CA ALA A 124 9.35 2.96 3.56
C ALA A 124 9.95 3.42 4.91
N ALA A 125 9.41 4.49 5.50
CA ALA A 125 9.85 4.99 6.82
C ALA A 125 9.66 3.94 7.92
N SER A 126 8.56 3.19 7.88
CA SER A 126 8.29 2.12 8.84
C SER A 126 9.27 0.96 8.69
N LEU A 127 9.59 0.56 7.45
CA LEU A 127 10.59 -0.46 7.16
C LEU A 127 12.00 -0.03 7.62
N PHE A 128 12.41 1.22 7.38
CA PHE A 128 13.69 1.74 7.85
C PHE A 128 13.75 1.86 9.38
N LYS A 129 12.61 2.11 10.05
CA LYS A 129 12.56 2.13 11.51
C LYS A 129 12.65 0.73 12.11
N GLU A 130 12.18 -0.29 11.39
CA GLU A 130 12.19 -1.68 11.85
C GLU A 130 13.54 -2.34 11.68
N ASN A 131 14.31 -1.97 10.67
CA ASN A 131 15.57 -2.58 10.25
C ASN A 131 16.74 -1.61 10.33
#